data_0cc22e0a3136df59d1959ccb8390bc05
#
_entry.id   0cc22e0a3136df59d1959ccb8390bc05
#
_cell.length_a   1.000
_cell.length_b   1.000
_cell.length_c   1.000
_cell.angle_alpha   90.00
_cell.angle_beta   90.00
_cell.angle_gamma   90.00
#
_symmetry.space_group_name_H-M   'P 1'
#
loop_
_entity.id
_entity.type
_entity.pdbx_description
1 polymer ?
#
loop_
_entity_poly.entity_id
_entity_poly.type
_entity_poly.pdbx_seq_one_letter_code
_entity_poly.pdbx_strand_id
1 'polypeptide(L)'
;MDERQTVFISHANPEDNEFASWLGSRLVNAGYDVWADILSLVGGEVISPAIGDVIRDRAAVVIVVLSRASHRKEGVLDEVALAAQVGRQLGRPRFLIPVVQDDLRTSEFPDELVRRLSIDFSRDWADGLSNVLTALEESEAPRSVHGRNAAMAAWHAYKSRGSVLRTDAPELLFSNWFKLGPLPPRIRYSRFRPSSDIDGAFKLFRSPVHRHHRLAISFADAQTLMAEAEGVGLENAYEVDLADFLAGCPTEGPGIKRRDARNIATALLNGAWGRLCQQRRLLRRGFVSGDSWFVPIGLFDKDRGVFVVDDGKTSWRQLAGHSETRQMSWHYAVSAQAVIADPSYLTLRSHVVFTKDDGTVIEGDRAHRLRRSFCKSWWNPRWRDMLRGFVANLACQADQIELPLSPGTTVTMNTMPVRFRAPVWVDDHDTTPPTLEDGAVNDDEPFDEASETEDWS
;
A
#
# COMPACT_ATOMS: atom_id res chain seq x y z
N MET A 1 -13.78 -29.10 27.13
CA MET A 1 -12.98 -27.87 27.29
C MET A 1 -13.15 -27.11 25.97
N ASP A 2 -13.92 -26.02 25.97
CA ASP A 2 -14.03 -25.20 24.77
C ASP A 2 -12.65 -24.64 24.46
N GLU A 3 -12.06 -25.10 23.38
CA GLU A 3 -10.77 -24.59 22.91
C GLU A 3 -10.94 -23.13 22.52
N ARG A 4 -10.14 -22.26 23.14
CA ARG A 4 -10.08 -20.83 22.79
C ARG A 4 -9.61 -20.70 21.35
N GLN A 5 -10.45 -20.14 20.48
CA GLN A 5 -10.19 -20.14 19.03
C GLN A 5 -10.12 -18.74 18.43
N THR A 6 -10.53 -17.71 19.16
CA THR A 6 -10.73 -16.37 18.62
C THR A 6 -9.48 -15.49 18.84
N VAL A 7 -9.04 -14.79 17.81
CA VAL A 7 -8.13 -13.65 17.92
C VAL A 7 -8.95 -12.40 18.18
N PHE A 8 -8.82 -11.83 19.38
CA PHE A 8 -9.51 -10.60 19.77
C PHE A 8 -8.66 -9.37 19.42
N ILE A 9 -9.26 -8.34 18.79
CA ILE A 9 -8.59 -7.06 18.50
C ILE A 9 -9.20 -5.97 19.36
N SER A 10 -8.45 -5.53 20.37
CA SER A 10 -8.76 -4.37 21.20
C SER A 10 -8.27 -3.09 20.51
N HIS A 11 -9.11 -2.06 20.37
CA HIS A 11 -8.78 -0.82 19.67
C HIS A 11 -9.66 0.35 20.13
N ALA A 12 -9.27 1.58 19.83
CA ALA A 12 -10.12 2.74 20.09
C ALA A 12 -11.23 2.84 19.04
N ASN A 13 -12.47 2.70 19.47
CA ASN A 13 -13.64 2.87 18.63
C ASN A 13 -14.20 4.33 18.82
N PRO A 14 -14.39 5.16 17.77
CA PRO A 14 -14.27 4.83 16.34
C PRO A 14 -12.89 5.09 15.72
N GLU A 15 -11.93 5.68 16.43
CA GLU A 15 -10.73 6.29 15.88
C GLU A 15 -9.83 5.28 15.15
N ASP A 16 -9.69 4.05 15.68
CA ASP A 16 -8.83 3.00 15.12
C ASP A 16 -9.60 1.96 14.29
N ASN A 17 -10.91 2.20 14.00
CA ASN A 17 -11.76 1.24 13.29
C ASN A 17 -11.24 0.86 11.90
N GLU A 18 -10.63 1.80 11.17
CA GLU A 18 -10.06 1.54 9.86
C GLU A 18 -8.93 0.50 9.93
N PHE A 19 -8.00 0.73 10.85
CA PHE A 19 -6.87 -0.18 11.07
C PHE A 19 -7.35 -1.55 11.59
N ALA A 20 -8.22 -1.57 12.60
CA ALA A 20 -8.76 -2.80 13.16
C ALA A 20 -9.52 -3.63 12.12
N SER A 21 -10.31 -2.96 11.26
CA SER A 21 -11.01 -3.58 10.12
C SER A 21 -10.05 -4.17 9.10
N TRP A 22 -8.99 -3.44 8.76
CA TRP A 22 -7.98 -3.90 7.83
C TRP A 22 -7.23 -5.11 8.41
N LEU A 23 -6.74 -5.02 9.64
CA LEU A 23 -6.01 -6.09 10.31
C LEU A 23 -6.88 -7.34 10.44
N GLY A 24 -8.12 -7.19 10.93
CA GLY A 24 -9.07 -8.29 11.07
C GLY A 24 -9.33 -9.00 9.75
N SER A 25 -9.53 -8.26 8.67
CA SER A 25 -9.71 -8.84 7.33
C SER A 25 -8.49 -9.65 6.86
N ARG A 26 -7.26 -9.21 7.19
CA ARG A 26 -6.03 -9.93 6.86
C ARG A 26 -5.87 -11.22 7.68
N LEU A 27 -6.17 -11.15 8.97
CA LEU A 27 -6.10 -12.31 9.86
C LEU A 27 -7.14 -13.38 9.48
N VAL A 28 -8.36 -12.98 9.15
CA VAL A 28 -9.40 -13.89 8.64
C VAL A 28 -8.97 -14.54 7.33
N ASN A 29 -8.37 -13.77 6.40
CA ASN A 29 -7.81 -14.33 5.17
C ASN A 29 -6.64 -15.30 5.45
N ALA A 30 -5.90 -15.10 6.52
CA ALA A 30 -4.89 -16.04 7.00
C ALA A 30 -5.47 -17.25 7.72
N GLY A 31 -6.80 -17.32 7.90
CA GLY A 31 -7.52 -18.46 8.45
C GLY A 31 -7.76 -18.40 9.96
N TYR A 32 -7.66 -17.24 10.60
CA TYR A 32 -7.99 -17.06 12.02
C TYR A 32 -9.45 -16.65 12.18
N ASP A 33 -10.11 -17.08 13.26
CA ASP A 33 -11.37 -16.50 13.70
C ASP A 33 -11.09 -15.21 14.46
N VAL A 34 -11.66 -14.08 13.99
CA VAL A 34 -11.37 -12.75 14.52
C VAL A 34 -12.61 -12.13 15.13
N TRP A 35 -12.42 -11.45 16.25
CA TRP A 35 -13.42 -10.60 16.86
C TRP A 35 -12.83 -9.21 17.17
N ALA A 36 -13.56 -8.16 16.78
CA ALA A 36 -13.18 -6.76 17.05
C ALA A 36 -14.48 -5.94 17.19
N ASP A 37 -14.55 -5.03 18.15
CA ASP A 37 -15.71 -4.14 18.30
C ASP A 37 -15.62 -2.95 17.32
N ILE A 38 -15.92 -3.21 16.05
CA ILE A 38 -15.89 -2.22 14.99
C ILE A 38 -17.21 -1.47 14.86
N LEU A 39 -18.29 -2.00 15.46
CA LEU A 39 -19.60 -1.41 15.42
C LEU A 39 -19.74 -0.40 16.55
N SER A 40 -20.00 0.85 16.18
CA SER A 40 -20.28 1.94 17.14
C SER A 40 -21.39 1.50 18.08
N LEU A 41 -21.07 1.39 19.36
CA LEU A 41 -22.09 1.39 20.40
C LEU A 41 -22.79 2.75 20.29
N VAL A 42 -24.11 2.74 20.13
CA VAL A 42 -24.91 3.98 20.16
C VAL A 42 -24.70 4.57 21.54
N GLY A 43 -24.31 5.85 21.62
CA GLY A 43 -23.89 6.50 22.85
C GLY A 43 -24.86 6.26 24.01
N GLY A 44 -24.29 5.75 25.11
CA GLY A 44 -25.00 5.43 26.36
C GLY A 44 -25.04 3.94 26.74
N GLU A 45 -24.55 3.04 25.90
CA GLU A 45 -24.41 1.63 26.30
C GLU A 45 -23.12 1.41 27.10
N VAL A 46 -23.28 0.79 28.26
CA VAL A 46 -22.18 0.30 29.10
C VAL A 46 -21.41 -0.76 28.31
N ILE A 47 -20.06 -0.80 28.46
CA ILE A 47 -19.17 -1.83 27.87
C ILE A 47 -19.89 -3.17 27.90
N SER A 48 -20.18 -3.70 26.70
CA SER A 48 -21.01 -4.90 26.58
C SER A 48 -20.39 -6.03 27.40
N PRO A 49 -21.16 -6.70 28.25
CA PRO A 49 -20.74 -7.93 28.94
C PRO A 49 -20.08 -8.94 27.98
N ALA A 50 -20.47 -8.90 26.71
CA ALA A 50 -19.94 -9.72 25.64
C ALA A 50 -18.41 -9.55 25.40
N ILE A 51 -17.83 -8.37 25.58
CA ILE A 51 -16.38 -8.13 25.39
C ILE A 51 -15.58 -8.89 26.44
N GLY A 52 -15.97 -8.71 27.70
CA GLY A 52 -15.33 -9.40 28.82
C GLY A 52 -15.41 -10.92 28.71
N ASP A 53 -16.53 -11.44 28.27
CA ASP A 53 -16.74 -12.89 28.08
C ASP A 53 -15.91 -13.43 26.90
N VAL A 54 -15.78 -12.68 25.82
CA VAL A 54 -14.89 -13.08 24.70
C VAL A 54 -13.43 -13.16 25.17
N ILE A 55 -12.94 -12.19 25.93
CA ILE A 55 -11.57 -12.21 26.44
C ILE A 55 -11.37 -13.36 27.46
N ARG A 56 -12.34 -13.56 28.38
CA ARG A 56 -12.22 -14.59 29.43
C ARG A 56 -12.33 -16.00 28.89
N ASP A 57 -13.22 -16.24 27.93
CA ASP A 57 -13.65 -17.60 27.62
C ASP A 57 -13.31 -18.06 26.20
N ARG A 58 -13.19 -17.12 25.23
CA ARG A 58 -13.08 -17.45 23.82
C ARG A 58 -11.75 -17.02 23.17
N ALA A 59 -11.10 -15.97 23.69
CA ALA A 59 -9.86 -15.48 23.09
C ALA A 59 -8.72 -16.47 23.27
N ALA A 60 -8.08 -16.85 22.18
CA ALA A 60 -6.80 -17.55 22.17
C ALA A 60 -5.63 -16.56 22.32
N VAL A 61 -5.76 -15.37 21.71
CA VAL A 61 -4.82 -14.26 21.75
C VAL A 61 -5.62 -12.96 21.70
N VAL A 62 -5.11 -11.94 22.38
CA VAL A 62 -5.59 -10.55 22.32
C VAL A 62 -4.54 -9.69 21.66
N ILE A 63 -4.87 -9.06 20.55
CA ILE A 63 -4.05 -8.03 19.90
C ILE A 63 -4.56 -6.67 20.40
N VAL A 64 -3.65 -5.84 20.89
CA VAL A 64 -3.99 -4.48 21.35
C VAL A 64 -3.43 -3.47 20.37
N VAL A 65 -4.30 -2.68 19.77
CA VAL A 65 -3.92 -1.57 18.90
C VAL A 65 -3.56 -0.37 19.77
N LEU A 66 -2.30 0.01 19.75
CA LEU A 66 -1.77 1.17 20.43
C LEU A 66 -1.63 2.33 19.45
N SER A 67 -2.36 3.40 19.75
CA SER A 67 -2.37 4.66 19.01
C SER A 67 -2.47 5.83 19.97
N ARG A 68 -2.32 7.05 19.47
CA ARG A 68 -2.61 8.27 20.24
C ARG A 68 -4.06 8.36 20.72
N ALA A 69 -4.97 7.64 20.09
CA ALA A 69 -6.37 7.55 20.50
C ALA A 69 -6.59 6.49 21.60
N SER A 70 -5.96 5.31 21.44
CA SER A 70 -6.24 4.15 22.28
C SER A 70 -5.54 4.18 23.65
N HIS A 71 -4.31 4.73 23.75
CA HIS A 71 -3.45 4.62 24.93
C HIS A 71 -4.02 5.21 26.22
N ARG A 72 -5.05 6.07 26.14
CA ARG A 72 -5.74 6.69 27.28
C ARG A 72 -7.24 6.40 27.33
N LYS A 73 -7.75 5.58 26.43
CA LYS A 73 -9.17 5.28 26.35
C LYS A 73 -9.52 4.21 27.38
N GLU A 74 -10.37 4.56 28.36
CA GLU A 74 -10.71 3.69 29.50
C GLU A 74 -11.11 2.28 29.07
N GLY A 75 -11.98 2.14 28.06
CA GLY A 75 -12.42 0.83 27.58
C GLY A 75 -11.25 -0.04 27.08
N VAL A 76 -10.29 0.54 26.38
CA VAL A 76 -9.08 -0.17 25.93
C VAL A 76 -8.19 -0.55 27.13
N LEU A 77 -8.04 0.34 28.09
CA LEU A 77 -7.24 0.07 29.30
C LEU A 77 -7.86 -1.08 30.13
N ASP A 78 -9.18 -1.11 30.26
CA ASP A 78 -9.91 -2.19 30.96
C ASP A 78 -9.73 -3.53 30.23
N GLU A 79 -9.81 -3.55 28.90
CA GLU A 79 -9.56 -4.74 28.09
C GLU A 79 -8.13 -5.24 28.23
N VAL A 80 -7.14 -4.34 28.23
CA VAL A 80 -5.73 -4.66 28.44
C VAL A 80 -5.50 -5.26 29.82
N ALA A 81 -6.04 -4.64 30.88
CA ALA A 81 -5.92 -5.14 32.23
C ALA A 81 -6.53 -6.53 32.39
N LEU A 82 -7.74 -6.73 31.84
CA LEU A 82 -8.43 -8.02 31.82
C LEU A 82 -7.63 -9.07 31.06
N ALA A 83 -7.15 -8.75 29.85
CA ALA A 83 -6.38 -9.68 29.03
C ALA A 83 -5.03 -10.04 29.70
N ALA A 84 -4.39 -9.10 30.36
CA ALA A 84 -3.18 -9.36 31.14
C ALA A 84 -3.43 -10.29 32.33
N GLN A 85 -4.57 -10.13 33.01
CA GLN A 85 -5.01 -11.03 34.09
C GLN A 85 -5.28 -12.44 33.57
N VAL A 86 -6.05 -12.56 32.50
CA VAL A 86 -6.39 -13.86 31.88
C VAL A 86 -5.13 -14.56 31.37
N GLY A 87 -4.21 -13.83 30.70
CA GLY A 87 -2.94 -14.40 30.23
C GLY A 87 -2.09 -14.98 31.36
N ARG A 88 -2.05 -14.29 32.53
CA ARG A 88 -1.38 -14.82 33.74
C ARG A 88 -2.06 -16.08 34.27
N GLN A 89 -3.37 -16.09 34.36
CA GLN A 89 -4.15 -17.27 34.84
C GLN A 89 -3.97 -18.50 33.95
N LEU A 90 -3.85 -18.27 32.64
CA LEU A 90 -3.63 -19.33 31.65
C LEU A 90 -2.17 -19.78 31.53
N GLY A 91 -1.22 -19.06 32.16
CA GLY A 91 0.20 -19.30 31.99
C GLY A 91 0.70 -19.03 30.57
N ARG A 92 0.01 -18.17 29.80
CA ARG A 92 0.33 -17.84 28.41
C ARG A 92 0.97 -16.46 28.31
N PRO A 93 2.31 -16.34 28.30
CA PRO A 93 2.99 -15.04 28.28
C PRO A 93 2.71 -14.26 26.98
N ARG A 94 2.40 -14.94 25.86
CA ARG A 94 2.09 -14.35 24.56
C ARG A 94 0.58 -14.18 24.31
N PHE A 95 -0.25 -14.29 25.34
CA PHE A 95 -1.70 -14.08 25.22
C PHE A 95 -2.06 -12.65 24.78
N LEU A 96 -1.18 -11.68 25.07
CA LEU A 96 -1.37 -10.27 24.78
C LEU A 96 -0.25 -9.78 23.86
N ILE A 97 -0.60 -9.33 22.64
CA ILE A 97 0.30 -8.85 21.60
C ILE A 97 0.02 -7.37 21.31
N PRO A 98 0.90 -6.43 21.73
CA PRO A 98 0.73 -5.02 21.39
C PRO A 98 1.18 -4.75 19.96
N VAL A 99 0.37 -3.98 19.20
CA VAL A 99 0.71 -3.46 17.88
C VAL A 99 0.63 -1.93 17.91
N VAL A 100 1.62 -1.25 17.36
CA VAL A 100 1.70 0.21 17.35
C VAL A 100 1.32 0.70 15.96
N GLN A 101 0.21 1.45 15.87
CA GLN A 101 -0.34 1.92 14.61
C GLN A 101 0.32 3.23 14.14
N ASP A 102 0.68 4.10 15.05
CA ASP A 102 1.20 5.45 14.78
C ASP A 102 2.55 5.71 15.48
N ASP A 103 2.89 6.97 15.77
CA ASP A 103 4.16 7.38 16.38
C ASP A 103 4.15 7.35 17.92
N LEU A 104 3.24 6.58 18.56
CA LEU A 104 3.16 6.43 19.99
C LEU A 104 4.46 5.83 20.57
N ARG A 105 5.01 6.47 21.60
CA ARG A 105 6.28 6.04 22.22
C ARG A 105 6.04 4.98 23.28
N THR A 106 6.98 4.08 23.44
CA THR A 106 6.91 3.01 24.47
C THR A 106 6.68 3.55 25.89
N SER A 107 7.16 4.77 26.18
CA SER A 107 6.94 5.44 27.48
C SER A 107 5.48 5.87 27.73
N GLU A 108 4.64 5.82 26.70
CA GLU A 108 3.22 6.19 26.75
C GLU A 108 2.31 4.95 26.79
N PHE A 109 2.91 3.76 26.80
CA PHE A 109 2.15 2.49 26.84
C PHE A 109 1.53 2.26 28.22
N PRO A 110 0.38 1.58 28.31
CA PRO A 110 -0.13 1.04 29.57
C PRO A 110 0.90 0.15 30.27
N ASP A 111 0.94 0.18 31.61
CA ASP A 111 1.94 -0.52 32.43
C ASP A 111 2.05 -2.02 32.11
N GLU A 112 0.95 -2.68 31.74
CA GLU A 112 0.88 -4.09 31.35
C GLU A 112 1.62 -4.37 30.05
N LEU A 113 1.86 -3.35 29.22
CA LEU A 113 2.44 -3.47 27.87
C LEU A 113 3.86 -2.92 27.77
N VAL A 114 4.31 -2.05 28.67
CA VAL A 114 5.65 -1.41 28.62
C VAL A 114 6.80 -2.43 28.51
N ARG A 115 6.64 -3.61 29.12
CA ARG A 115 7.67 -4.67 29.13
C ARG A 115 7.48 -5.69 28.00
N ARG A 116 6.52 -5.50 27.10
CA ARG A 116 6.26 -6.39 25.97
C ARG A 116 6.87 -5.85 24.71
N LEU A 117 7.38 -6.75 23.87
CA LEU A 117 7.82 -6.38 22.53
C LEU A 117 6.58 -6.05 21.69
N SER A 118 6.49 -4.83 21.20
CA SER A 118 5.42 -4.37 20.33
C SER A 118 5.79 -4.56 18.86
N ILE A 119 4.78 -4.75 18.02
CA ILE A 119 4.91 -4.85 16.58
C ILE A 119 4.57 -3.49 15.97
N ASP A 120 5.51 -2.92 15.20
CA ASP A 120 5.40 -1.58 14.63
C ASP A 120 4.68 -1.62 13.27
N PHE A 121 3.57 -0.90 13.17
CA PHE A 121 2.80 -0.66 11.94
C PHE A 121 2.92 0.78 11.45
N SER A 122 3.58 1.66 12.20
CA SER A 122 3.63 3.10 11.89
C SER A 122 4.30 3.40 10.56
N ARG A 123 5.17 2.51 10.08
CA ARG A 123 5.96 2.69 8.86
C ARG A 123 5.45 1.87 7.68
N ASP A 124 5.12 0.60 7.92
CA ASP A 124 4.69 -0.32 6.88
C ASP A 124 3.73 -1.37 7.47
N TRP A 125 2.48 -1.33 6.99
CA TRP A 125 1.45 -2.26 7.44
C TRP A 125 1.68 -3.70 6.96
N ALA A 126 2.37 -3.90 5.83
CA ALA A 126 2.67 -5.24 5.33
C ALA A 126 3.75 -5.93 6.17
N ASP A 127 4.80 -5.19 6.54
CA ASP A 127 5.84 -5.69 7.45
C ASP A 127 5.24 -5.99 8.84
N GLY A 128 4.41 -5.08 9.36
CA GLY A 128 3.69 -5.29 10.62
C GLY A 128 2.81 -6.53 10.59
N LEU A 129 2.05 -6.74 9.50
CA LEU A 129 1.22 -7.94 9.33
C LEU A 129 2.05 -9.23 9.34
N SER A 130 3.18 -9.25 8.64
CA SER A 130 4.07 -10.41 8.64
C SER A 130 4.53 -10.78 10.05
N ASN A 131 4.88 -9.76 10.86
CA ASN A 131 5.30 -9.96 12.23
C ASN A 131 4.16 -10.42 13.14
N VAL A 132 2.92 -9.91 12.93
CA VAL A 132 1.73 -10.38 13.67
C VAL A 132 1.44 -11.84 13.35
N LEU A 133 1.49 -12.24 12.08
CA LEU A 133 1.26 -13.63 11.70
C LEU A 133 2.28 -14.56 12.34
N THR A 134 3.57 -14.18 12.37
CA THR A 134 4.61 -14.93 13.07
C THR A 134 4.33 -15.01 14.57
N ALA A 135 3.94 -13.90 15.21
CA ALA A 135 3.63 -13.89 16.64
C ALA A 135 2.41 -14.77 17.00
N LEU A 136 1.40 -14.81 16.12
CA LEU A 136 0.24 -15.70 16.28
C LEU A 136 0.63 -17.18 16.15
N GLU A 137 1.50 -17.53 15.21
CA GLU A 137 2.05 -18.88 15.07
C GLU A 137 2.87 -19.30 16.29
N GLU A 138 3.75 -18.43 16.77
CA GLU A 138 4.54 -18.66 17.99
C GLU A 138 3.69 -18.71 19.28
N SER A 139 2.50 -18.11 19.27
CA SER A 139 1.52 -18.17 20.37
C SER A 139 0.62 -19.40 20.27
N GLU A 140 0.82 -20.25 19.26
CA GLU A 140 -0.01 -21.42 18.95
C GLU A 140 -1.50 -21.03 18.82
N ALA A 141 -1.79 -19.86 18.25
CA ALA A 141 -3.15 -19.42 18.00
C ALA A 141 -3.81 -20.35 16.98
N PRO A 142 -4.96 -20.95 17.28
CA PRO A 142 -5.56 -21.95 16.40
C PRO A 142 -6.10 -21.29 15.12
N ARG A 143 -6.03 -22.03 14.03
CA ARG A 143 -6.71 -21.68 12.77
C ARG A 143 -8.18 -22.07 12.88
N SER A 144 -9.05 -21.34 12.18
CA SER A 144 -10.48 -21.61 12.17
C SER A 144 -10.81 -23.06 11.75
N VAL A 145 -11.56 -23.77 12.57
CA VAL A 145 -12.00 -25.14 12.30
C VAL A 145 -12.96 -25.21 11.09
N HIS A 146 -13.62 -24.09 10.77
CA HIS A 146 -14.54 -23.99 9.63
C HIS A 146 -13.85 -23.62 8.31
N GLY A 147 -12.55 -23.39 8.35
CA GLY A 147 -11.75 -23.00 7.19
C GLY A 147 -11.90 -21.52 6.82
N ARG A 148 -10.97 -21.07 5.97
CA ARG A 148 -10.83 -19.65 5.57
C ARG A 148 -12.10 -19.02 5.02
N ASN A 149 -12.80 -19.73 4.12
CA ASN A 149 -13.99 -19.16 3.47
C ASN A 149 -15.14 -18.91 4.45
N ALA A 150 -15.34 -19.82 5.40
CA ALA A 150 -16.36 -19.65 6.43
C ALA A 150 -16.00 -18.53 7.42
N ALA A 151 -14.72 -18.42 7.81
CA ALA A 151 -14.23 -17.33 8.66
C ALA A 151 -14.41 -15.98 7.95
N MET A 152 -14.09 -15.89 6.65
CA MET A 152 -14.33 -14.69 5.85
C MET A 152 -15.80 -14.32 5.76
N ALA A 153 -16.68 -15.29 5.50
CA ALA A 153 -18.11 -15.06 5.46
C ALA A 153 -18.64 -14.56 6.81
N ALA A 154 -18.20 -15.17 7.92
CA ALA A 154 -18.56 -14.74 9.27
C ALA A 154 -18.08 -13.32 9.59
N TRP A 155 -16.87 -12.97 9.19
CA TRP A 155 -16.31 -11.61 9.34
C TRP A 155 -17.09 -10.58 8.54
N HIS A 156 -17.41 -10.87 7.28
CA HIS A 156 -18.23 -9.99 6.44
C HIS A 156 -19.65 -9.84 7.03
N ALA A 157 -20.28 -10.92 7.47
CA ALA A 157 -21.57 -10.87 8.15
C ALA A 157 -21.51 -10.02 9.43
N TYR A 158 -20.44 -10.12 10.19
CA TYR A 158 -20.21 -9.33 11.39
C TYR A 158 -20.08 -7.82 11.07
N LYS A 159 -19.25 -7.48 10.09
CA LYS A 159 -19.06 -6.07 9.65
C LYS A 159 -20.30 -5.47 9.01
N SER A 160 -21.13 -6.29 8.39
CA SER A 160 -22.30 -5.87 7.62
C SER A 160 -23.60 -6.01 8.41
N ARG A 161 -23.56 -6.00 9.75
CA ARG A 161 -24.77 -6.04 10.58
C ARG A 161 -25.69 -4.89 10.17
N GLY A 162 -26.85 -5.24 9.60
CA GLY A 162 -27.81 -4.30 9.02
C GLY A 162 -27.78 -4.17 7.50
N SER A 163 -26.78 -4.72 6.81
CA SER A 163 -26.72 -4.78 5.34
C SER A 163 -27.10 -6.17 4.85
N VAL A 164 -27.72 -6.27 3.68
CA VAL A 164 -28.06 -7.56 3.08
C VAL A 164 -26.82 -8.15 2.44
N LEU A 165 -26.32 -9.26 3.00
CA LEU A 165 -25.26 -10.05 2.39
C LEU A 165 -25.83 -10.94 1.29
N ARG A 166 -25.24 -10.83 0.11
CA ARG A 166 -25.55 -11.69 -1.02
C ARG A 166 -24.40 -12.65 -1.30
N THR A 167 -24.75 -13.91 -1.56
CA THR A 167 -23.81 -15.00 -1.87
C THR A 167 -24.07 -15.61 -3.24
N ASP A 168 -25.05 -15.07 -3.97
CA ASP A 168 -25.50 -15.56 -5.28
C ASP A 168 -24.50 -15.29 -6.40
N ALA A 169 -23.66 -14.27 -6.22
CA ALA A 169 -22.56 -13.99 -7.14
C ALA A 169 -21.31 -13.50 -6.39
N PRO A 170 -20.10 -13.96 -6.75
CA PRO A 170 -18.88 -13.42 -6.20
C PRO A 170 -18.64 -12.01 -6.72
N GLU A 171 -18.29 -11.07 -5.83
CA GLU A 171 -17.87 -9.75 -6.22
C GLU A 171 -16.42 -9.75 -6.75
N LEU A 172 -16.18 -9.08 -7.89
CA LEU A 172 -14.86 -8.93 -8.46
C LEU A 172 -14.22 -7.62 -7.97
N LEU A 173 -13.18 -7.77 -7.15
CA LEU A 173 -12.43 -6.65 -6.59
C LEU A 173 -11.13 -6.42 -7.38
N PHE A 174 -10.85 -5.16 -7.67
CA PHE A 174 -9.62 -4.73 -8.34
C PHE A 174 -8.64 -4.19 -7.30
N SER A 175 -7.42 -4.68 -7.33
CA SER A 175 -6.33 -4.09 -6.57
C SER A 175 -5.62 -3.01 -7.40
N ASN A 176 -4.66 -2.35 -6.78
CA ASN A 176 -3.69 -1.51 -7.47
C ASN A 176 -2.31 -2.21 -7.58
N TRP A 177 -2.28 -3.53 -7.55
CA TRP A 177 -1.08 -4.37 -7.65
C TRP A 177 -0.92 -4.89 -9.06
N PHE A 178 0.22 -4.61 -9.66
CA PHE A 178 0.58 -5.03 -11.00
C PHE A 178 1.71 -6.05 -10.93
N LYS A 179 1.41 -7.30 -11.31
CA LYS A 179 2.36 -8.40 -11.21
C LYS A 179 3.58 -8.16 -12.09
N LEU A 180 4.77 -8.38 -11.51
CA LEU A 180 6.02 -8.39 -12.24
C LEU A 180 6.32 -9.81 -12.75
N GLY A 181 6.99 -9.88 -13.89
CA GLY A 181 7.62 -11.09 -14.38
C GLY A 181 8.83 -11.48 -13.53
N PRO A 182 9.52 -12.56 -13.92
CA PRO A 182 10.73 -12.99 -13.22
C PRO A 182 11.76 -11.85 -13.17
N LEU A 183 12.32 -11.61 -11.98
CA LEU A 183 13.41 -10.66 -11.81
C LEU A 183 14.70 -11.26 -12.39
N PRO A 184 15.67 -10.43 -12.84
CA PRO A 184 16.97 -10.93 -13.28
C PRO A 184 17.62 -11.75 -12.16
N PRO A 185 18.22 -12.91 -12.49
CA PRO A 185 18.75 -13.83 -11.49
C PRO A 185 20.00 -13.33 -10.78
N ARG A 186 20.64 -12.29 -11.32
CA ARG A 186 21.89 -11.75 -10.80
C ARG A 186 21.79 -10.28 -10.48
N ILE A 187 22.44 -9.85 -9.40
CA ILE A 187 22.69 -8.47 -9.04
C ILE A 187 24.20 -8.21 -8.99
N ARG A 188 24.64 -7.03 -9.42
CA ARG A 188 26.04 -6.71 -9.62
C ARG A 188 26.51 -5.60 -8.71
N TYR A 189 27.74 -5.72 -8.25
CA TYR A 189 28.47 -4.71 -7.51
C TYR A 189 29.62 -4.20 -8.38
N SER A 190 29.65 -2.93 -8.65
CA SER A 190 30.74 -2.26 -9.34
C SER A 190 31.48 -1.33 -8.37
N ARG A 191 32.80 -1.38 -8.34
CA ARG A 191 33.63 -0.60 -7.43
C ARG A 191 34.12 0.66 -8.12
N PHE A 192 33.91 1.82 -7.50
CA PHE A 192 34.50 3.08 -7.95
C PHE A 192 36.02 3.12 -7.70
N ARG A 193 36.76 3.51 -8.70
CA ARG A 193 38.20 3.77 -8.54
C ARG A 193 38.43 4.97 -7.59
N PRO A 194 39.57 5.05 -6.90
CA PRO A 194 39.82 6.09 -5.90
C PRO A 194 39.63 7.53 -6.41
N SER A 195 39.94 7.80 -7.63
CA SER A 195 39.87 9.12 -8.27
C SER A 195 38.51 9.49 -8.86
N SER A 196 37.50 8.59 -8.77
CA SER A 196 36.20 8.83 -9.39
C SER A 196 35.34 9.81 -8.59
N ASP A 197 34.70 10.76 -9.29
CA ASP A 197 33.60 11.58 -8.75
C ASP A 197 32.34 10.72 -8.65
N ILE A 198 32.10 10.19 -7.46
CA ILE A 198 30.97 9.30 -7.21
C ILE A 198 29.64 10.07 -7.31
N ASP A 199 29.56 11.27 -6.73
CA ASP A 199 28.31 12.05 -6.69
C ASP A 199 27.91 12.56 -8.08
N GLY A 200 28.89 12.95 -8.89
CA GLY A 200 28.70 13.29 -10.31
C GLY A 200 28.19 12.09 -11.10
N ALA A 201 28.78 10.92 -10.89
CA ALA A 201 28.39 9.68 -11.58
C ALA A 201 26.91 9.32 -11.35
N PHE A 202 26.43 9.40 -10.10
CA PHE A 202 25.03 9.07 -9.77
C PHE A 202 24.00 9.98 -10.45
N LYS A 203 24.38 11.20 -10.86
CA LYS A 203 23.52 12.10 -11.63
C LYS A 203 23.43 11.72 -13.10
N LEU A 204 24.42 10.99 -13.61
CA LEU A 204 24.54 10.62 -15.02
C LEU A 204 23.98 9.23 -15.32
N PHE A 205 23.94 8.33 -14.33
CA PHE A 205 23.44 6.98 -14.54
C PHE A 205 22.01 6.97 -15.06
N ARG A 206 21.79 6.26 -16.15
CA ARG A 206 20.47 6.00 -16.72
C ARG A 206 19.87 4.71 -16.18
N SER A 207 20.69 3.73 -15.87
CA SER A 207 20.29 2.51 -15.16
C SER A 207 19.99 2.81 -13.69
N PRO A 208 19.02 2.15 -13.05
CA PRO A 208 18.83 2.20 -11.61
C PRO A 208 20.07 1.69 -10.87
N VAL A 209 20.60 2.51 -9.97
CA VAL A 209 21.80 2.21 -9.19
C VAL A 209 21.61 2.63 -7.76
N HIS A 210 22.00 1.75 -6.83
CA HIS A 210 22.05 2.06 -5.40
C HIS A 210 23.50 2.23 -4.94
N ARG A 211 23.76 3.29 -4.17
CA ARG A 211 25.10 3.54 -3.59
C ARG A 211 25.26 2.77 -2.28
N HIS A 212 26.31 1.98 -2.19
CA HIS A 212 26.75 1.34 -0.95
C HIS A 212 28.24 1.62 -0.72
N HIS A 213 28.55 2.64 0.08
CA HIS A 213 29.92 3.16 0.26
C HIS A 213 30.58 3.54 -1.11
N ARG A 214 31.64 2.80 -1.49
CA ARG A 214 32.31 2.95 -2.79
C ARG A 214 31.88 1.88 -3.82
N LEU A 215 30.72 1.28 -3.61
CA LEU A 215 30.13 0.31 -4.53
C LEU A 215 28.85 0.88 -5.13
N ALA A 216 28.64 0.60 -6.39
CA ALA A 216 27.40 0.77 -7.10
C ALA A 216 26.73 -0.62 -7.17
N ILE A 217 25.53 -0.75 -6.64
CA ILE A 217 24.73 -1.98 -6.71
C ILE A 217 23.65 -1.76 -7.77
N SER A 218 23.59 -2.64 -8.77
CA SER A 218 22.69 -2.50 -9.91
C SER A 218 22.46 -3.86 -10.59
N PHE A 219 21.48 -3.90 -11.49
CA PHE A 219 21.34 -4.98 -12.47
C PHE A 219 22.27 -4.74 -13.70
N ALA A 220 22.75 -3.52 -13.90
CA ALA A 220 23.76 -3.18 -14.90
C ALA A 220 25.16 -3.61 -14.45
N ASP A 221 26.03 -3.96 -15.40
CA ASP A 221 27.45 -4.18 -15.15
C ASP A 221 28.27 -2.86 -15.16
N ALA A 222 29.53 -2.95 -14.76
CA ALA A 222 30.42 -1.79 -14.70
C ALA A 222 30.63 -1.15 -16.07
N GLN A 223 30.69 -1.94 -17.15
CA GLN A 223 30.89 -1.41 -18.51
C GLN A 223 29.70 -0.56 -18.96
N THR A 224 28.49 -1.05 -18.71
CA THR A 224 27.25 -0.31 -18.96
C THR A 224 27.21 1.00 -18.17
N LEU A 225 27.55 0.96 -16.88
CA LEU A 225 27.54 2.15 -16.03
C LEU A 225 28.62 3.17 -16.46
N MET A 226 29.80 2.71 -16.89
CA MET A 226 30.84 3.59 -17.44
C MET A 226 30.41 4.22 -18.76
N ALA A 227 29.68 3.51 -19.61
CA ALA A 227 29.15 4.09 -20.86
C ALA A 227 28.05 5.15 -20.60
N GLU A 228 27.34 5.06 -19.47
CA GLU A 228 26.34 6.06 -19.07
C GLU A 228 26.96 7.31 -18.42
N ALA A 229 28.13 7.17 -17.76
CA ALA A 229 28.81 8.25 -17.04
C ALA A 229 30.29 8.36 -17.49
N GLU A 230 30.51 9.16 -18.53
CA GLU A 230 31.85 9.39 -19.06
C GLU A 230 32.81 9.91 -17.98
N GLY A 231 34.03 9.38 -17.99
CA GLY A 231 35.10 9.77 -17.06
C GLY A 231 35.01 9.09 -15.69
N VAL A 232 34.01 8.29 -15.44
CA VAL A 232 33.88 7.51 -14.19
C VAL A 232 34.60 6.17 -14.33
N GLY A 233 35.59 5.93 -13.46
CA GLY A 233 36.26 4.64 -13.38
C GLY A 233 35.49 3.67 -12.50
N LEU A 234 34.95 2.62 -13.09
CA LEU A 234 34.27 1.49 -12.39
C LEU A 234 34.94 0.17 -12.82
N GLU A 235 34.92 -0.80 -11.94
CA GLU A 235 35.32 -2.18 -12.21
C GLU A 235 34.28 -3.14 -11.62
N ASN A 236 34.06 -4.28 -12.27
CA ASN A 236 33.20 -5.33 -11.70
C ASN A 236 33.87 -5.86 -10.43
N ALA A 237 33.14 -5.83 -9.33
CA ALA A 237 33.63 -6.31 -8.04
C ALA A 237 33.04 -7.68 -7.70
N TYR A 238 31.71 -7.80 -7.74
CA TYR A 238 31.01 -9.04 -7.41
C TYR A 238 29.76 -9.19 -8.30
N GLU A 239 29.42 -10.41 -8.61
CA GLU A 239 28.15 -10.81 -9.22
C GLU A 239 27.51 -11.90 -8.36
N VAL A 240 26.33 -11.61 -7.79
CA VAL A 240 25.69 -12.43 -6.76
C VAL A 240 24.34 -12.92 -7.27
N ASP A 241 23.94 -14.11 -6.86
CA ASP A 241 22.56 -14.57 -7.06
C ASP A 241 21.58 -13.65 -6.34
N LEU A 242 20.49 -13.26 -7.02
CA LEU A 242 19.51 -12.34 -6.46
C LEU A 242 18.79 -12.93 -5.24
N ALA A 243 18.52 -14.24 -5.24
CA ALA A 243 17.87 -14.90 -4.11
C ALA A 243 18.76 -14.89 -2.87
N ASP A 244 20.07 -15.17 -3.02
CA ASP A 244 21.04 -15.11 -1.93
C ASP A 244 21.22 -13.68 -1.41
N PHE A 245 21.25 -12.70 -2.32
CA PHE A 245 21.26 -11.29 -1.97
C PHE A 245 20.04 -10.90 -1.14
N LEU A 246 18.84 -11.27 -1.58
CA LEU A 246 17.58 -10.96 -0.89
C LEU A 246 17.42 -11.71 0.45
N ALA A 247 18.07 -12.85 0.58
CA ALA A 247 18.16 -13.58 1.85
C ALA A 247 19.13 -12.92 2.86
N GLY A 248 20.00 -12.01 2.39
CA GLY A 248 21.03 -11.37 3.20
C GLY A 248 22.24 -12.26 3.47
N CYS A 249 22.43 -13.30 2.68
CA CYS A 249 23.50 -14.29 2.77
C CYS A 249 24.23 -14.46 1.43
N PRO A 250 24.72 -13.38 0.77
CA PRO A 250 25.42 -13.52 -0.49
C PRO A 250 26.70 -14.32 -0.27
N THR A 251 27.00 -15.22 -1.22
CA THR A 251 28.23 -16.04 -1.20
C THR A 251 29.49 -15.20 -1.41
N GLU A 252 29.37 -14.05 -2.05
CA GLU A 252 30.45 -13.11 -2.34
C GLU A 252 30.00 -11.67 -2.08
N GLY A 253 30.97 -10.79 -1.76
CA GLY A 253 30.73 -9.36 -1.56
C GLY A 253 30.44 -8.96 -0.12
N PRO A 254 30.11 -7.67 0.12
CA PRO A 254 29.82 -7.17 1.44
C PRO A 254 28.52 -7.75 1.96
N GLY A 255 28.52 -8.17 3.22
CA GLY A 255 27.33 -8.64 3.91
C GLY A 255 26.30 -7.50 4.04
N ILE A 256 25.20 -7.62 3.34
CA ILE A 256 24.06 -6.71 3.44
C ILE A 256 22.93 -7.46 4.15
N LYS A 257 22.38 -6.89 5.22
CA LYS A 257 21.28 -7.55 5.95
C LYS A 257 20.06 -7.71 5.04
N ARG A 258 19.31 -8.79 5.24
CA ARG A 258 18.10 -9.13 4.47
C ARG A 258 17.16 -7.95 4.22
N ARG A 259 16.89 -7.13 5.27
CA ARG A 259 16.04 -5.94 5.14
C ARG A 259 16.62 -4.91 4.18
N ASP A 260 17.92 -4.63 4.31
CA ASP A 260 18.59 -3.63 3.48
C ASP A 260 18.71 -4.10 2.03
N ALA A 261 18.98 -5.39 1.82
CA ALA A 261 19.01 -6.02 0.50
C ALA A 261 17.65 -5.88 -0.21
N ARG A 262 16.55 -6.15 0.49
CA ARG A 262 15.19 -5.95 -0.04
C ARG A 262 14.89 -4.50 -0.34
N ASN A 263 15.28 -3.56 0.53
CA ASN A 263 15.13 -2.13 0.30
C ASN A 263 15.91 -1.67 -0.92
N ILE A 264 17.13 -2.18 -1.12
CA ILE A 264 17.95 -1.88 -2.31
C ILE A 264 17.25 -2.40 -3.58
N ALA A 265 16.84 -3.66 -3.61
CA ALA A 265 16.15 -4.23 -4.76
C ALA A 265 14.84 -3.47 -5.07
N THR A 266 14.08 -3.11 -4.04
CA THR A 266 12.88 -2.26 -4.16
C THR A 266 13.23 -0.90 -4.78
N ALA A 267 14.29 -0.25 -4.32
CA ALA A 267 14.74 1.04 -4.86
C ALA A 267 15.16 0.94 -6.34
N LEU A 268 15.82 -0.14 -6.73
CA LEU A 268 16.20 -0.39 -8.13
C LEU A 268 14.95 -0.57 -9.02
N LEU A 269 13.95 -1.31 -8.57
CA LEU A 269 12.70 -1.50 -9.33
C LEU A 269 11.87 -0.20 -9.41
N ASN A 270 11.81 0.58 -8.32
CA ASN A 270 11.18 1.90 -8.33
C ASN A 270 11.93 2.85 -9.28
N GLY A 271 13.26 2.73 -9.34
CA GLY A 271 14.09 3.45 -10.32
C GLY A 271 13.76 3.07 -11.76
N ALA A 272 13.54 1.79 -12.04
CA ALA A 272 13.13 1.30 -13.37
C ALA A 272 11.77 1.88 -13.78
N TRP A 273 10.79 1.94 -12.86
CA TRP A 273 9.53 2.63 -13.10
C TRP A 273 9.75 4.11 -13.44
N GLY A 274 10.57 4.81 -12.66
CA GLY A 274 10.90 6.21 -12.92
C GLY A 274 11.53 6.42 -14.31
N ARG A 275 12.40 5.50 -14.75
CA ARG A 275 13.00 5.54 -16.09
C ARG A 275 11.97 5.35 -17.20
N LEU A 276 11.06 4.37 -17.04
CA LEU A 276 9.94 4.20 -17.97
C LEU A 276 9.13 5.50 -18.07
N CYS A 277 8.74 6.09 -16.94
CA CYS A 277 7.95 7.32 -16.91
C CYS A 277 8.66 8.47 -17.65
N GLN A 278 9.97 8.64 -17.47
CA GLN A 278 10.78 9.62 -18.20
C GLN A 278 10.79 9.34 -19.70
N GLN A 279 11.01 8.08 -20.11
CA GLN A 279 10.97 7.67 -21.53
C GLN A 279 9.61 7.93 -22.17
N ARG A 280 8.54 7.80 -21.41
CA ARG A 280 7.16 8.11 -21.79
C ARG A 280 6.78 9.58 -21.65
N ARG A 281 7.74 10.47 -21.35
CA ARG A 281 7.58 11.93 -21.23
C ARG A 281 6.62 12.37 -20.12
N LEU A 282 6.41 11.57 -19.10
CA LEU A 282 5.70 11.99 -17.90
C LEU A 282 6.57 12.98 -17.10
N LEU A 283 5.92 13.88 -16.39
CA LEU A 283 6.61 14.85 -15.56
C LEU A 283 6.66 14.36 -14.10
N ARG A 284 7.82 14.62 -13.47
CA ARG A 284 8.08 14.17 -12.11
C ARG A 284 7.64 15.21 -11.08
N ARG A 285 7.01 14.75 -10.01
CA ARG A 285 6.82 15.49 -8.77
C ARG A 285 7.33 14.67 -7.59
N GLY A 286 8.24 15.25 -6.80
CA GLY A 286 8.71 14.65 -5.55
C GLY A 286 7.67 14.82 -4.43
N PHE A 287 7.44 13.76 -3.65
CA PHE A 287 6.73 13.78 -2.37
C PHE A 287 7.64 13.20 -1.29
N VAL A 288 7.29 13.41 -0.02
CA VAL A 288 8.04 12.80 1.10
C VAL A 288 8.04 11.27 1.00
N SER A 289 6.95 10.70 0.46
CA SER A 289 6.76 9.24 0.28
C SER A 289 7.37 8.67 -1.01
N GLY A 290 8.05 9.48 -1.82
CA GLY A 290 8.64 9.08 -3.11
C GLY A 290 8.15 9.91 -4.29
N ASP A 291 8.61 9.54 -5.48
CA ASP A 291 8.27 10.25 -6.71
C ASP A 291 6.89 9.85 -7.25
N SER A 292 6.15 10.83 -7.69
CA SER A 292 4.94 10.64 -8.49
C SER A 292 5.17 11.19 -9.90
N TRP A 293 4.59 10.53 -10.89
CA TRP A 293 4.73 10.87 -12.30
C TRP A 293 3.38 11.25 -12.87
N PHE A 294 3.24 12.46 -13.40
CA PHE A 294 1.98 12.98 -13.88
C PHE A 294 1.95 13.19 -15.40
N VAL A 295 0.77 13.10 -15.97
CA VAL A 295 0.50 13.25 -17.41
C VAL A 295 0.46 14.74 -17.74
N PRO A 296 1.41 15.31 -18.52
CA PRO A 296 1.27 16.67 -19.02
C PRO A 296 0.16 16.76 -20.06
N ILE A 297 -0.47 17.92 -20.17
CA ILE A 297 -1.47 18.21 -21.21
C ILE A 297 -0.84 17.99 -22.60
N GLY A 298 -1.58 17.36 -23.51
CA GLY A 298 -1.16 17.08 -24.88
C GLY A 298 -0.22 15.88 -25.02
N LEU A 299 0.06 15.13 -23.94
CA LEU A 299 0.88 13.91 -24.06
C LEU A 299 0.12 12.76 -24.73
N PHE A 300 -1.13 12.57 -24.36
CA PHE A 300 -2.01 11.55 -24.94
C PHE A 300 -3.05 12.20 -25.84
N ASP A 301 -3.60 11.40 -26.78
CA ASP A 301 -4.66 11.90 -27.67
C ASP A 301 -5.85 12.41 -26.84
N LYS A 302 -6.20 13.69 -27.02
CA LYS A 302 -7.25 14.40 -26.27
C LYS A 302 -7.11 14.28 -24.76
N ASP A 303 -5.89 14.10 -24.25
CA ASP A 303 -5.57 13.87 -22.83
C ASP A 303 -6.31 12.70 -22.18
N ARG A 304 -6.61 11.67 -22.96
CA ARG A 304 -7.42 10.53 -22.53
C ARG A 304 -6.58 9.28 -22.30
N GLY A 305 -6.94 8.56 -21.22
CA GLY A 305 -6.48 7.20 -20.96
C GLY A 305 -7.49 6.21 -21.51
N VAL A 306 -7.15 5.54 -22.61
CA VAL A 306 -8.01 4.55 -23.27
C VAL A 306 -7.70 3.16 -22.75
N PHE A 307 -8.73 2.36 -22.47
CA PHE A 307 -8.59 1.00 -21.95
C PHE A 307 -9.76 0.12 -22.40
N VAL A 308 -9.57 -1.20 -22.32
CA VAL A 308 -10.61 -2.19 -22.63
C VAL A 308 -11.29 -2.61 -21.33
N VAL A 309 -12.64 -2.52 -21.26
CA VAL A 309 -13.43 -3.00 -20.14
C VAL A 309 -13.63 -4.53 -20.21
N ASP A 310 -14.15 -5.13 -19.15
CA ASP A 310 -14.21 -6.60 -19.02
C ASP A 310 -15.16 -7.27 -20.04
N ASP A 311 -16.09 -6.51 -20.65
CA ASP A 311 -16.96 -6.97 -21.75
C ASP A 311 -16.31 -6.84 -23.15
N GLY A 312 -15.03 -6.44 -23.20
CA GLY A 312 -14.27 -6.26 -24.44
C GLY A 312 -14.47 -4.91 -25.14
N LYS A 313 -15.34 -4.04 -24.61
CA LYS A 313 -15.53 -2.70 -25.19
C LYS A 313 -14.40 -1.75 -24.79
N THR A 314 -14.12 -0.80 -25.66
CA THR A 314 -13.18 0.28 -25.40
C THR A 314 -13.88 1.39 -24.60
N SER A 315 -13.23 1.84 -23.53
CA SER A 315 -13.65 2.98 -22.71
C SER A 315 -12.47 3.93 -22.50
N TRP A 316 -12.74 5.10 -21.96
CA TRP A 316 -11.70 6.08 -21.68
C TRP A 316 -12.01 6.93 -20.45
N ARG A 317 -10.98 7.56 -19.88
CA ARG A 317 -11.08 8.58 -18.83
C ARG A 317 -10.14 9.72 -19.15
N GLN A 318 -10.56 10.93 -18.82
CA GLN A 318 -9.68 12.10 -18.90
C GLN A 318 -8.54 11.94 -17.87
N LEU A 319 -7.29 12.18 -18.29
CA LEU A 319 -6.09 12.09 -17.46
C LEU A 319 -5.41 13.45 -17.22
N ALA A 320 -5.77 14.47 -18.00
CA ALA A 320 -5.36 15.85 -17.78
C ALA A 320 -6.42 16.78 -18.31
N GLY A 321 -6.51 17.97 -17.77
CA GLY A 321 -7.44 19.00 -18.23
C GLY A 321 -7.06 20.38 -17.72
N HIS A 322 -7.64 21.42 -18.35
CA HIS A 322 -7.41 22.80 -18.01
C HIS A 322 -8.72 23.49 -17.57
N SER A 323 -8.64 24.34 -16.58
CA SER A 323 -9.74 25.20 -16.13
C SER A 323 -9.41 26.65 -16.47
N GLU A 324 -10.07 27.21 -17.48
CA GLU A 324 -9.90 28.63 -17.87
C GLU A 324 -10.31 29.59 -16.75
N THR A 325 -11.39 29.26 -16.04
CA THR A 325 -11.91 30.08 -14.94
C THR A 325 -10.92 30.23 -13.79
N ARG A 326 -10.13 29.18 -13.51
CA ARG A 326 -9.15 29.16 -12.40
C ARG A 326 -7.72 29.36 -12.84
N GLN A 327 -7.48 29.47 -14.16
CA GLN A 327 -6.14 29.56 -14.76
C GLN A 327 -5.19 28.50 -14.20
N MET A 328 -5.64 27.25 -14.20
CA MET A 328 -4.86 26.12 -13.73
C MET A 328 -5.23 24.84 -14.44
N SER A 329 -4.27 23.93 -14.46
CA SER A 329 -4.45 22.61 -15.03
C SER A 329 -4.41 21.54 -13.95
N TRP A 330 -5.13 20.44 -14.17
CA TRP A 330 -5.05 19.24 -13.35
C TRP A 330 -4.50 18.08 -14.16
N HIS A 331 -3.78 17.19 -13.49
CA HIS A 331 -3.08 16.08 -14.10
C HIS A 331 -3.24 14.83 -13.26
N TYR A 332 -3.63 13.73 -13.88
CA TYR A 332 -3.57 12.43 -13.23
C TYR A 332 -2.11 12.02 -13.05
N ALA A 333 -1.79 11.50 -11.91
CA ALA A 333 -0.43 11.14 -11.52
C ALA A 333 -0.40 9.78 -10.84
N VAL A 334 0.72 9.07 -10.95
CA VAL A 334 0.93 7.77 -10.34
C VAL A 334 2.28 7.71 -9.67
N SER A 335 2.31 7.25 -8.42
CA SER A 335 3.52 6.79 -7.75
C SER A 335 3.56 5.26 -7.72
N ALA A 336 4.75 4.68 -7.80
CA ALA A 336 4.94 3.24 -7.75
C ALA A 336 5.79 2.84 -6.54
N GLN A 337 5.42 1.71 -5.95
CA GLN A 337 6.18 1.05 -4.90
C GLN A 337 6.34 -0.43 -5.25
N ALA A 338 7.56 -0.88 -5.46
CA ALA A 338 7.84 -2.28 -5.69
C ALA A 338 7.74 -3.08 -4.39
N VAL A 339 7.20 -4.27 -4.49
CA VAL A 339 7.12 -5.25 -3.41
C VAL A 339 7.78 -6.54 -3.87
N ILE A 340 8.84 -6.93 -3.19
CA ILE A 340 9.57 -8.17 -3.44
C ILE A 340 8.86 -9.31 -2.69
N ALA A 341 8.14 -10.12 -3.42
CA ALA A 341 7.38 -11.27 -2.93
C ALA A 341 7.39 -12.39 -3.98
N ASP A 342 6.63 -13.43 -3.76
CA ASP A 342 6.37 -14.48 -4.75
C ASP A 342 4.84 -14.56 -5.01
N PRO A 343 4.35 -14.01 -6.13
CA PRO A 343 5.06 -13.20 -7.13
C PRO A 343 5.36 -11.76 -6.65
N SER A 344 6.41 -11.15 -7.19
CA SER A 344 6.69 -9.72 -7.00
C SER A 344 5.70 -8.85 -7.78
N TYR A 345 5.46 -7.61 -7.30
CA TYR A 345 4.54 -6.68 -7.95
C TYR A 345 4.91 -5.21 -7.71
N LEU A 346 4.37 -4.32 -8.54
CA LEU A 346 4.32 -2.88 -8.29
C LEU A 346 2.95 -2.51 -7.73
N THR A 347 2.93 -1.80 -6.61
CA THR A 347 1.74 -1.09 -6.14
C THR A 347 1.73 0.29 -6.77
N LEU A 348 0.69 0.60 -7.56
CA LEU A 348 0.52 1.89 -8.20
C LEU A 348 -0.52 2.70 -7.42
N ARG A 349 -0.14 3.91 -6.98
CA ARG A 349 -1.03 4.80 -6.22
C ARG A 349 -1.40 6.00 -7.07
N SER A 350 -2.70 6.26 -7.19
CA SER A 350 -3.27 7.36 -7.93
C SER A 350 -3.20 8.67 -7.16
N HIS A 351 -2.88 9.75 -7.85
CA HIS A 351 -2.85 11.11 -7.32
C HIS A 351 -3.41 12.10 -8.35
N VAL A 352 -3.73 13.31 -7.92
CA VAL A 352 -3.97 14.45 -8.80
C VAL A 352 -2.98 15.55 -8.45
N VAL A 353 -2.35 16.09 -9.49
CA VAL A 353 -1.39 17.21 -9.42
C VAL A 353 -2.04 18.40 -10.11
N PHE A 354 -1.85 19.59 -9.55
CA PHE A 354 -2.32 20.84 -10.15
C PHE A 354 -1.12 21.70 -10.53
N THR A 355 -1.21 22.36 -11.70
CA THR A 355 -0.22 23.33 -12.15
C THR A 355 -0.89 24.65 -12.48
N LYS A 356 -0.16 25.75 -12.34
CA LYS A 356 -0.54 27.03 -12.90
C LYS A 356 -0.33 27.03 -14.41
N ASP A 357 -0.80 28.08 -15.12
CA ASP A 357 -0.62 28.22 -16.56
C ASP A 357 0.84 28.29 -17.00
N ASP A 358 1.72 28.74 -16.12
CA ASP A 358 3.17 28.75 -16.35
C ASP A 358 3.82 27.36 -16.16
N GLY A 359 3.04 26.32 -15.88
CA GLY A 359 3.51 24.96 -15.62
C GLY A 359 4.01 24.73 -14.19
N THR A 360 4.03 25.76 -13.33
CA THR A 360 4.48 25.63 -11.94
C THR A 360 3.52 24.75 -11.14
N VAL A 361 4.05 23.72 -10.48
CA VAL A 361 3.25 22.82 -9.63
C VAL A 361 2.73 23.56 -8.40
N ILE A 362 1.45 23.42 -8.11
CA ILE A 362 0.82 23.93 -6.90
C ILE A 362 1.08 22.95 -5.75
N GLU A 363 1.63 23.45 -4.63
CA GLU A 363 2.06 22.65 -3.50
C GLU A 363 1.39 23.05 -2.18
N GLY A 364 1.68 22.30 -1.12
CA GLY A 364 1.24 22.56 0.25
C GLY A 364 -0.27 22.46 0.44
N ASP A 365 -0.79 23.24 1.39
CA ASP A 365 -2.21 23.22 1.80
C ASP A 365 -3.17 23.58 0.66
N ARG A 366 -2.73 24.47 -0.24
CA ARG A 366 -3.53 24.81 -1.41
C ARG A 366 -3.78 23.59 -2.30
N ALA A 367 -2.74 22.80 -2.60
CA ALA A 367 -2.89 21.57 -3.38
C ALA A 367 -3.78 20.55 -2.67
N HIS A 368 -3.73 20.53 -1.33
CA HIS A 368 -4.55 19.62 -0.54
C HIS A 368 -6.03 19.99 -0.60
N ARG A 369 -6.36 21.29 -0.43
CA ARG A 369 -7.73 21.79 -0.56
C ARG A 369 -8.27 21.55 -1.98
N LEU A 370 -7.48 21.87 -3.00
CA LEU A 370 -7.87 21.63 -4.40
C LEU A 370 -8.21 20.18 -4.66
N ARG A 371 -7.38 19.22 -4.19
CA ARG A 371 -7.68 17.79 -4.34
C ARG A 371 -8.97 17.37 -3.65
N ARG A 372 -9.20 17.83 -2.42
CA ARG A 372 -10.43 17.50 -1.67
C ARG A 372 -11.68 18.00 -2.40
N SER A 373 -11.65 19.21 -2.92
CA SER A 373 -12.75 19.81 -3.68
C SER A 373 -12.92 19.12 -5.03
N PHE A 374 -11.85 19.02 -5.82
CA PHE A 374 -11.88 18.48 -7.19
C PHE A 374 -12.23 17.00 -7.26
N CYS A 375 -11.70 16.18 -6.33
CA CYS A 375 -11.95 14.75 -6.33
C CYS A 375 -13.15 14.34 -5.45
N LYS A 376 -13.95 15.27 -4.96
CA LYS A 376 -15.07 15.01 -4.04
C LYS A 376 -16.07 13.98 -4.59
N SER A 377 -16.35 14.04 -5.90
CA SER A 377 -17.26 13.13 -6.61
C SER A 377 -16.56 11.93 -7.24
N TRP A 378 -15.24 11.74 -7.00
CA TRP A 378 -14.50 10.66 -7.62
C TRP A 378 -14.58 9.39 -6.79
N TRP A 379 -15.43 8.47 -7.19
CA TRP A 379 -15.61 7.16 -6.55
C TRP A 379 -14.62 6.12 -7.08
N ASN A 380 -14.52 5.00 -6.41
CA ASN A 380 -13.59 3.91 -6.72
C ASN A 380 -13.60 3.47 -8.20
N PRO A 381 -14.75 3.34 -8.90
CA PRO A 381 -14.75 3.01 -10.33
C PRO A 381 -13.99 4.03 -11.20
N ARG A 382 -14.14 5.34 -10.91
CA ARG A 382 -13.41 6.39 -11.66
C ARG A 382 -11.90 6.27 -11.44
N TRP A 383 -11.44 6.12 -10.20
CA TRP A 383 -10.02 5.93 -9.88
C TRP A 383 -9.44 4.68 -10.54
N ARG A 384 -10.17 3.57 -10.49
CA ARG A 384 -9.81 2.31 -11.17
C ARG A 384 -9.63 2.50 -12.67
N ASP A 385 -10.60 3.13 -13.31
CA ASP A 385 -10.63 3.29 -14.76
C ASP A 385 -9.54 4.27 -15.23
N MET A 386 -9.28 5.35 -14.48
CA MET A 386 -8.16 6.25 -14.74
C MET A 386 -6.82 5.53 -14.65
N LEU A 387 -6.64 4.67 -13.64
CA LEU A 387 -5.42 3.87 -13.50
C LEU A 387 -5.26 2.88 -14.66
N ARG A 388 -6.36 2.20 -15.07
CA ARG A 388 -6.36 1.31 -16.24
C ARG A 388 -5.98 2.05 -17.51
N GLY A 389 -6.60 3.20 -17.78
CA GLY A 389 -6.31 4.02 -18.95
C GLY A 389 -4.88 4.56 -18.95
N PHE A 390 -4.37 4.99 -17.80
CA PHE A 390 -2.98 5.43 -17.65
C PHE A 390 -2.00 4.29 -17.98
N VAL A 391 -2.17 3.11 -17.38
CA VAL A 391 -1.29 1.96 -17.60
C VAL A 391 -1.37 1.46 -19.05
N ALA A 392 -2.57 1.38 -19.65
CA ALA A 392 -2.75 0.97 -21.04
C ALA A 392 -2.04 1.93 -22.02
N ASN A 393 -2.11 3.24 -21.77
CA ASN A 393 -1.39 4.22 -22.59
C ASN A 393 0.14 4.10 -22.42
N LEU A 394 0.64 3.86 -21.21
CA LEU A 394 2.08 3.60 -20.98
C LEU A 394 2.55 2.35 -21.71
N ALA A 395 1.71 1.33 -21.77
CA ALA A 395 1.96 0.08 -22.48
C ALA A 395 1.83 0.20 -24.01
N CYS A 396 1.39 1.36 -24.54
CA CYS A 396 1.00 1.49 -25.95
C CYS A 396 -0.02 0.40 -26.36
N GLN A 397 -0.99 0.11 -25.48
CA GLN A 397 -2.04 -0.90 -25.62
C GLN A 397 -1.54 -2.37 -25.66
N ALA A 398 -0.30 -2.63 -25.26
CA ALA A 398 0.21 -3.99 -25.08
C ALA A 398 -0.24 -4.59 -23.73
N ASP A 399 -0.21 -5.91 -23.60
CA ASP A 399 -0.57 -6.62 -22.38
C ASP A 399 0.49 -6.54 -21.27
N GLN A 400 1.70 -6.12 -21.62
CA GLN A 400 2.84 -5.99 -20.72
C GLN A 400 3.63 -4.71 -21.00
N ILE A 401 4.24 -4.19 -19.95
CA ILE A 401 5.20 -3.09 -19.98
C ILE A 401 6.58 -3.63 -19.62
N GLU A 402 7.59 -3.23 -20.36
CA GLU A 402 8.99 -3.50 -20.03
C GLU A 402 9.55 -2.37 -19.18
N LEU A 403 9.93 -2.67 -17.94
CA LEU A 403 10.60 -1.76 -17.02
C LEU A 403 12.11 -1.86 -17.24
N PRO A 404 12.80 -0.77 -17.65
CA PRO A 404 14.21 -0.81 -18.00
C PRO A 404 15.08 -0.85 -16.74
N LEU A 405 15.83 -1.93 -16.55
CA LEU A 405 16.81 -2.10 -15.47
C LEU A 405 18.22 -1.73 -15.94
N SER A 406 18.54 -2.05 -17.20
CA SER A 406 19.77 -1.63 -17.90
C SER A 406 19.57 -1.82 -19.39
N PRO A 407 20.46 -1.33 -20.27
CA PRO A 407 20.43 -1.66 -21.68
C PRO A 407 20.40 -3.18 -21.89
N GLY A 408 19.35 -3.66 -22.57
CA GLY A 408 19.13 -5.12 -22.81
C GLY A 408 18.63 -5.93 -21.63
N THR A 409 18.40 -5.32 -20.46
CA THR A 409 17.83 -6.01 -19.30
C THR A 409 16.55 -5.31 -18.84
N THR A 410 15.42 -5.99 -18.92
CA THR A 410 14.12 -5.48 -18.50
C THR A 410 13.45 -6.45 -17.55
N VAL A 411 12.47 -5.97 -16.81
CA VAL A 411 11.48 -6.79 -16.11
C VAL A 411 10.11 -6.43 -16.62
N THR A 412 9.29 -7.42 -16.96
CA THR A 412 7.94 -7.18 -17.44
C THR A 412 6.99 -6.87 -16.29
N MET A 413 6.02 -5.99 -16.54
CA MET A 413 4.89 -5.71 -15.65
C MET A 413 3.59 -5.96 -16.42
N ASN A 414 2.68 -6.73 -15.87
CA ASN A 414 1.36 -6.92 -16.48
C ASN A 414 0.59 -5.60 -16.47
N THR A 415 -0.21 -5.32 -17.50
CA THR A 415 -1.05 -4.11 -17.58
C THR A 415 -2.37 -4.25 -16.85
N MET A 416 -2.79 -5.49 -16.58
CA MET A 416 -3.96 -5.74 -15.74
C MET A 416 -3.56 -5.89 -14.28
N PRO A 417 -4.24 -5.18 -13.36
CA PRO A 417 -4.01 -5.34 -11.94
C PRO A 417 -4.46 -6.73 -11.45
N VAL A 418 -3.90 -7.16 -10.34
CA VAL A 418 -4.36 -8.37 -9.64
C VAL A 418 -5.81 -8.18 -9.22
N ARG A 419 -6.65 -9.18 -9.51
CA ARG A 419 -8.07 -9.20 -9.19
C ARG A 419 -8.36 -10.27 -8.15
N PHE A 420 -9.30 -9.98 -7.27
CA PHE A 420 -9.76 -10.90 -6.23
C PHE A 420 -11.25 -11.14 -6.38
N ARG A 421 -11.70 -12.32 -6.00
CA ARG A 421 -13.12 -12.62 -5.89
C ARG A 421 -13.49 -12.67 -4.41
N ALA A 422 -14.40 -11.79 -4.00
CA ALA A 422 -15.02 -11.92 -2.69
C ALA A 422 -16.13 -12.98 -2.77
N PRO A 423 -16.22 -13.90 -1.80
CA PRO A 423 -17.26 -14.94 -1.80
C PRO A 423 -18.66 -14.37 -1.51
N VAL A 424 -18.71 -13.16 -1.00
CA VAL A 424 -19.94 -12.43 -0.67
C VAL A 424 -19.83 -10.99 -1.13
N TRP A 425 -20.96 -10.34 -1.37
CA TRP A 425 -21.03 -8.91 -1.61
C TRP A 425 -22.15 -8.30 -0.74
N VAL A 426 -22.06 -7.00 -0.49
CA VAL A 426 -23.02 -6.24 0.29
C VAL A 426 -23.94 -5.53 -0.69
N ASP A 427 -25.25 -5.78 -0.57
CA ASP A 427 -26.26 -5.00 -1.28
C ASP A 427 -26.48 -3.71 -0.49
N ASP A 428 -25.81 -2.66 -0.94
CA ASP A 428 -25.94 -1.34 -0.36
C ASP A 428 -27.03 -0.57 -1.13
N HIS A 429 -28.26 -0.69 -0.64
CA HIS A 429 -29.44 -0.10 -1.29
C HIS A 429 -29.39 1.42 -1.41
N ASP A 430 -28.51 2.10 -0.66
CA ASP A 430 -28.36 3.56 -0.69
C ASP A 430 -27.32 4.04 -1.72
N THR A 431 -26.50 3.16 -2.25
CA THR A 431 -25.55 3.50 -3.32
C THR A 431 -26.01 2.87 -4.63
N THR A 432 -26.87 3.57 -5.37
CA THR A 432 -27.01 3.29 -6.80
C THR A 432 -25.60 3.48 -7.39
N PRO A 433 -24.92 2.40 -7.87
CA PRO A 433 -23.67 2.60 -8.57
C PRO A 433 -23.96 3.59 -9.70
N PRO A 434 -23.11 4.61 -9.91
CA PRO A 434 -23.25 5.44 -11.06
C PRO A 434 -23.25 4.49 -12.25
N THR A 435 -24.40 4.40 -12.92
CA THR A 435 -24.56 3.63 -14.14
C THR A 435 -23.38 3.94 -15.03
N LEU A 436 -22.76 2.92 -15.60
CA LEU A 436 -21.73 3.06 -16.64
C LEU A 436 -22.38 3.64 -17.93
N GLU A 437 -23.39 4.48 -17.76
CA GLU A 437 -24.01 5.20 -18.84
C GLU A 437 -23.01 6.23 -19.33
N ASP A 438 -22.58 5.93 -20.52
CA ASP A 438 -22.00 6.82 -21.52
C ASP A 438 -20.92 7.78 -21.05
N GLY A 439 -19.75 7.62 -21.60
CA GLY A 439 -18.53 8.41 -21.57
C GLY A 439 -18.57 9.94 -21.52
N ALA A 440 -19.65 10.50 -21.10
CA ALA A 440 -19.89 11.91 -20.94
C ALA A 440 -20.39 12.24 -19.52
N VAL A 441 -19.61 11.87 -18.49
CA VAL A 441 -19.65 12.73 -17.30
C VAL A 441 -18.89 13.97 -17.73
N ASN A 442 -19.61 15.07 -17.88
CA ASN A 442 -19.04 16.39 -18.14
C ASN A 442 -17.92 16.64 -17.13
N ASP A 443 -16.67 16.56 -17.56
CA ASP A 443 -15.52 17.01 -16.80
C ASP A 443 -15.54 18.56 -16.60
N ASP A 444 -16.57 19.21 -17.15
CA ASP A 444 -16.89 20.64 -17.04
C ASP A 444 -17.91 20.97 -15.93
N GLU A 445 -18.19 20.05 -14.99
CA GLU A 445 -18.96 20.49 -13.82
C GLU A 445 -18.25 21.67 -13.15
N PRO A 446 -18.92 22.81 -13.02
CA PRO A 446 -18.31 23.99 -12.42
C PRO A 446 -17.90 23.65 -11.01
N PHE A 447 -16.69 23.94 -10.68
CA PHE A 447 -16.15 23.92 -9.35
C PHE A 447 -16.99 24.85 -8.47
N ASP A 448 -17.87 24.28 -7.66
CA ASP A 448 -18.82 25.06 -6.85
C ASP A 448 -18.06 25.79 -5.74
N GLU A 449 -17.95 27.14 -5.87
CA GLU A 449 -17.31 28.01 -4.89
C GLU A 449 -18.17 28.22 -3.63
N ALA A 450 -19.43 27.75 -3.63
CA ALA A 450 -20.41 28.08 -2.61
C ALA A 450 -20.21 27.39 -1.25
N SER A 451 -19.18 26.51 -1.08
CA SER A 451 -18.94 25.86 0.21
C SER A 451 -17.76 26.39 1.04
N GLU A 452 -17.18 27.55 0.65
CA GLU A 452 -16.03 28.14 1.37
C GLU A 452 -16.39 29.12 2.52
N THR A 453 -17.65 29.29 2.83
CA THR A 453 -18.08 30.20 3.93
C THR A 453 -18.87 29.45 4.98
N GLU A 454 -18.25 28.50 5.71
CA GLU A 454 -18.75 28.14 7.04
C GLU A 454 -17.62 27.59 7.90
N ASP A 455 -17.35 28.36 8.94
CA ASP A 455 -16.81 28.05 10.26
C ASP A 455 -15.39 27.48 10.44
N TRP A 456 -14.48 28.42 10.69
CA TRP A 456 -13.44 28.25 11.72
C TRP A 456 -13.39 29.51 12.59
N SER A 457 -14.17 29.52 13.69
CA SER A 457 -13.91 30.32 14.88
C SER A 457 -13.48 29.37 16.01
#